data_b38049c14c9f67d4fc215caf60ba4245
#
_entry.id   b38049c14c9f67d4fc215caf60ba4245
#
_cell.length_a   1.000
_cell.length_b   1.000
_cell.length_c   1.000
_cell.angle_alpha   90.00
_cell.angle_beta   90.00
_cell.angle_gamma   90.00
#
_symmetry.space_group_name_H-M   'P 1'
#
loop_
_entity.id
_entity.type
_entity.pdbx_description
1 polymer ?
#
loop_
_entity_poly.entity_id
_entity_poly.type
_entity_poly.pdbx_seq_one_letter_code
_entity_poly.pdbx_strand_id
1 'polypeptide(L)'
;LKPSDVYETGKARFPVQTVIRPKTEQYHDFRGYAGKLSGNNIKVGDAVTVLPSLTESIVTNIHFFDQQFDEATAGSSITLELENDINVTRGDMIVKSSELPKIEKDINTTICWMDSKKLVPGAKYFVQHNTNRVLAKIDSVKNIIETDFSGTKEASQLAINEIGEVNIKL
;
A
#
# COMPACT_ATOMS: atom_id res chain seq x y z
N LEU A 1 -1.50 -0.32 27.96
CA LEU A 1 -1.12 0.09 26.60
C LEU A 1 -2.36 0.71 25.94
N LYS A 2 -2.36 2.03 25.67
CA LYS A 2 -3.36 2.63 24.80
C LYS A 2 -3.04 2.16 23.38
N PRO A 3 -4.04 1.65 22.59
CA PRO A 3 -3.83 1.46 21.17
C PRO A 3 -3.39 2.78 20.55
N SER A 4 -2.30 2.81 19.81
CA SER A 4 -1.97 3.96 18.99
C SER A 4 -3.03 4.06 17.88
N ASP A 5 -3.58 5.24 17.63
CA ASP A 5 -4.41 5.52 16.47
C ASP A 5 -3.52 5.44 15.22
N VAL A 6 -3.32 4.21 14.76
CA VAL A 6 -2.40 3.85 13.65
C VAL A 6 -2.86 4.47 12.31
N TYR A 7 -4.09 4.99 12.27
CA TYR A 7 -4.68 5.49 11.03
C TYR A 7 -4.41 6.97 10.75
N GLU A 8 -4.07 7.77 11.75
CA GLU A 8 -3.96 9.24 11.63
C GLU A 8 -2.54 9.79 11.55
N THR A 9 -1.52 8.93 11.53
CA THR A 9 -0.13 9.38 11.48
C THR A 9 0.47 9.15 10.11
N GLY A 10 0.63 10.21 9.33
CA GLY A 10 1.37 10.15 8.08
C GLY A 10 0.68 10.77 6.88
N LYS A 11 1.17 10.46 5.72
CA LYS A 11 0.69 10.96 4.43
C LYS A 11 -0.50 10.12 3.94
N ALA A 12 -1.45 10.75 3.25
CA ALA A 12 -2.62 10.07 2.70
C ALA A 12 -2.22 8.94 1.73
N ARG A 13 -2.76 7.75 1.96
CA ARG A 13 -2.55 6.55 1.13
C ARG A 13 -3.88 5.85 0.90
N PHE A 14 -4.25 5.70 -0.36
CA PHE A 14 -5.48 5.04 -0.75
C PHE A 14 -5.19 3.90 -1.73
N PRO A 15 -4.92 2.68 -1.23
CA PRO A 15 -4.74 1.50 -2.07
C PRO A 15 -6.06 1.08 -2.69
N VAL A 16 -6.10 1.00 -4.02
CA VAL A 16 -7.30 0.62 -4.77
C VAL A 16 -7.55 -0.88 -4.60
N GLN A 17 -8.69 -1.22 -4.02
CA GLN A 17 -9.14 -2.60 -3.81
C GLN A 17 -10.02 -3.09 -4.95
N THR A 18 -10.86 -2.21 -5.48
CA THR A 18 -11.79 -2.53 -6.56
C THR A 18 -12.10 -1.28 -7.39
N VAL A 19 -12.35 -1.49 -8.68
CA VAL A 19 -12.85 -0.46 -9.59
C VAL A 19 -14.33 -0.74 -9.85
N ILE A 20 -15.18 0.22 -9.53
CA ILE A 20 -16.63 0.13 -9.69
C ILE A 20 -17.01 0.79 -11.01
N ARG A 21 -17.54 0.01 -11.91
CA ARG A 21 -18.11 0.48 -13.20
C ARG A 21 -19.47 -0.21 -13.41
N PRO A 22 -20.57 0.44 -12.99
CA PRO A 22 -21.88 -0.10 -13.23
C PRO A 22 -22.15 -0.19 -14.74
N LYS A 23 -22.70 -1.32 -15.18
CA LYS A 23 -23.08 -1.52 -16.60
C LYS A 23 -24.55 -1.16 -16.86
N THR A 24 -25.11 -0.22 -16.08
CA THR A 24 -26.49 0.22 -16.23
C THR A 24 -26.56 1.53 -17.01
N GLU A 25 -27.61 1.74 -17.81
CA GLU A 25 -27.81 2.97 -18.59
C GLU A 25 -27.79 4.24 -17.70
N GLN A 26 -28.25 4.12 -16.46
CA GLN A 26 -28.32 5.23 -15.50
C GLN A 26 -26.94 5.67 -14.96
N TYR A 27 -25.92 4.80 -14.99
CA TYR A 27 -24.58 5.05 -14.45
C TYR A 27 -23.49 4.73 -15.47
N HIS A 28 -23.75 4.97 -16.75
CA HIS A 28 -22.88 4.62 -17.86
C HIS A 28 -21.46 5.21 -17.71
N ASP A 29 -21.35 6.43 -17.18
CA ASP A 29 -20.09 7.16 -17.04
C ASP A 29 -19.49 7.09 -15.63
N PHE A 30 -20.16 6.40 -14.68
CA PHE A 30 -19.66 6.30 -13.32
C PHE A 30 -18.43 5.42 -13.26
N ARG A 31 -17.36 5.93 -12.68
CA ARG A 31 -16.12 5.21 -12.41
C ARG A 31 -15.62 5.52 -11.00
N GLY A 32 -15.89 4.60 -10.08
CA GLY A 32 -15.48 4.70 -8.69
C GLY A 32 -14.29 3.80 -8.36
N TYR A 33 -13.39 4.31 -7.56
CA TYR A 33 -12.25 3.56 -7.03
C TYR A 33 -12.48 3.32 -5.55
N ALA A 34 -12.73 2.06 -5.18
CA ALA A 34 -13.03 1.69 -3.80
C ALA A 34 -11.77 1.20 -3.08
N GLY A 35 -11.60 1.63 -1.83
CA GLY A 35 -10.46 1.28 -1.00
C GLY A 35 -10.60 1.75 0.44
N LYS A 36 -9.57 1.54 1.25
CA LYS A 36 -9.50 2.03 2.62
C LYS A 36 -8.42 3.10 2.74
N LEU A 37 -8.82 4.31 3.11
CA LEU A 37 -7.92 5.43 3.32
C LEU A 37 -7.07 5.23 4.58
N SER A 38 -5.78 5.55 4.52
CA SER A 38 -4.87 5.52 5.65
C SER A 38 -3.97 6.76 5.66
N GLY A 39 -3.39 7.06 6.81
CA GLY A 39 -2.41 8.13 7.03
C GLY A 39 -3.04 9.49 7.28
N ASN A 40 -3.62 10.13 6.29
CA ASN A 40 -4.22 11.45 6.41
C ASN A 40 -5.54 11.53 5.65
N ASN A 41 -6.29 12.61 5.84
CA ASN A 41 -7.56 12.87 5.18
C ASN A 41 -7.37 13.17 3.68
N ILE A 42 -8.42 12.93 2.90
CA ILE A 42 -8.54 13.31 1.50
C ILE A 42 -9.82 14.10 1.30
N LYS A 43 -9.79 15.14 0.44
CA LYS A 43 -10.91 16.05 0.19
C LYS A 43 -11.27 16.09 -1.29
N VAL A 44 -12.51 16.43 -1.58
CA VAL A 44 -12.92 16.85 -2.92
C VAL A 44 -12.11 18.08 -3.34
N GLY A 45 -11.58 18.07 -4.56
CA GLY A 45 -10.66 19.09 -5.07
C GLY A 45 -9.17 18.82 -4.81
N ASP A 46 -8.81 17.80 -4.02
CA ASP A 46 -7.41 17.43 -3.83
C ASP A 46 -6.80 16.92 -5.14
N ALA A 47 -5.64 17.47 -5.51
CA ALA A 47 -4.81 16.93 -6.57
C ALA A 47 -4.18 15.60 -6.12
N VAL A 48 -4.36 14.56 -6.91
CA VAL A 48 -3.89 13.21 -6.62
C VAL A 48 -3.05 12.63 -7.76
N THR A 49 -2.17 11.73 -7.40
CA THR A 49 -1.34 10.96 -8.33
C THR A 49 -1.58 9.48 -8.12
N VAL A 50 -1.80 8.76 -9.22
CA VAL A 50 -1.96 7.30 -9.23
C VAL A 50 -0.61 6.65 -9.42
N LEU A 51 -0.26 5.73 -8.54
CA LEU A 51 0.97 4.95 -8.58
C LEU A 51 0.68 3.51 -9.04
N PRO A 52 1.55 2.91 -9.85
CA PRO A 52 2.89 3.37 -10.25
C PRO A 52 2.92 4.23 -11.52
N SER A 53 1.77 4.47 -12.18
CA SER A 53 1.71 5.16 -13.49
C SER A 53 2.16 6.63 -13.45
N LEU A 54 2.14 7.25 -12.26
CA LEU A 54 2.38 8.70 -12.05
C LEU A 54 1.36 9.59 -12.78
N THR A 55 0.19 9.06 -13.08
CA THR A 55 -0.89 9.82 -13.72
C THR A 55 -1.57 10.72 -12.68
N GLU A 56 -1.70 11.99 -13.00
CA GLU A 56 -2.32 12.99 -12.13
C GLU A 56 -3.81 13.14 -12.44
N SER A 57 -4.60 13.45 -11.40
CA SER A 57 -6.02 13.77 -11.49
C SER A 57 -6.46 14.58 -10.28
N ILE A 58 -7.76 14.88 -10.21
CA ILE A 58 -8.40 15.60 -9.11
C ILE A 58 -9.53 14.74 -8.56
N VAL A 59 -9.69 14.71 -7.24
CA VAL A 59 -10.83 14.06 -6.59
C VAL A 59 -12.09 14.88 -6.84
N THR A 60 -13.06 14.33 -7.55
CA THR A 60 -14.33 15.00 -7.84
C THR A 60 -15.42 14.67 -6.84
N ASN A 61 -15.49 13.41 -6.40
CA ASN A 61 -16.47 12.96 -5.42
C ASN A 61 -15.87 11.92 -4.46
N ILE A 62 -16.40 11.90 -3.25
CA ILE A 62 -16.10 10.91 -2.23
C ILE A 62 -17.41 10.29 -1.76
N HIS A 63 -17.54 8.97 -1.90
CA HIS A 63 -18.72 8.23 -1.50
C HIS A 63 -18.43 7.31 -0.32
N PHE A 64 -19.36 7.30 0.62
CA PHE A 64 -19.43 6.32 1.69
C PHE A 64 -20.84 5.73 1.69
N PHE A 65 -20.97 4.47 1.25
CA PHE A 65 -22.26 3.88 0.85
C PHE A 65 -22.95 4.76 -0.21
N ASP A 66 -24.21 5.13 0.03
CA ASP A 66 -25.06 5.92 -0.88
C ASP A 66 -24.97 7.44 -0.64
N GLN A 67 -24.03 7.88 0.21
CA GLN A 67 -23.86 9.30 0.57
C GLN A 67 -22.57 9.86 0.02
N GLN A 68 -22.61 11.14 -0.34
CA GLN A 68 -21.44 11.91 -0.77
C GLN A 68 -20.91 12.78 0.38
N PHE A 69 -19.60 12.93 0.43
CA PHE A 69 -18.90 13.73 1.44
C PHE A 69 -17.84 14.59 0.78
N ASP A 70 -17.58 15.76 1.36
CA ASP A 70 -16.52 16.67 0.90
C ASP A 70 -15.13 16.22 1.37
N GLU A 71 -15.07 15.44 2.45
CA GLU A 71 -13.83 14.96 3.05
C GLU A 71 -14.00 13.55 3.61
N ALA A 72 -12.97 12.73 3.48
CA ALA A 72 -12.85 11.44 4.14
C ALA A 72 -11.67 11.44 5.12
N THR A 73 -11.90 10.87 6.30
CA THR A 73 -10.87 10.70 7.33
C THR A 73 -10.12 9.39 7.19
N ALA A 74 -8.88 9.36 7.67
CA ALA A 74 -8.10 8.14 7.73
C ALA A 74 -8.85 7.01 8.46
N GLY A 75 -8.75 5.78 7.96
CA GLY A 75 -9.47 4.61 8.46
C GLY A 75 -10.79 4.32 7.74
N SER A 76 -11.34 5.28 7.00
CA SER A 76 -12.61 5.12 6.26
C SER A 76 -12.44 4.22 5.03
N SER A 77 -13.44 3.36 4.80
CA SER A 77 -13.60 2.62 3.54
C SER A 77 -14.51 3.40 2.62
N ILE A 78 -13.99 3.94 1.54
CA ILE A 78 -14.66 4.91 0.67
C ILE A 78 -14.51 4.55 -0.80
N THR A 79 -15.29 5.21 -1.64
CA THR A 79 -15.12 5.22 -3.09
C THR A 79 -14.78 6.62 -3.55
N LEU A 80 -13.69 6.78 -4.28
CA LEU A 80 -13.27 8.03 -4.91
C LEU A 80 -13.69 8.04 -6.37
N GLU A 81 -14.19 9.19 -6.85
CA GLU A 81 -14.24 9.50 -8.27
C GLU A 81 -13.14 10.50 -8.62
N LEU A 82 -12.58 10.37 -9.80
CA LEU A 82 -11.54 11.24 -10.32
C LEU A 82 -12.03 11.97 -11.58
N GLU A 83 -11.53 13.18 -11.79
CA GLU A 83 -11.93 14.04 -12.89
C GLU A 83 -11.69 13.40 -14.27
N ASN A 84 -10.55 12.74 -14.43
CA ASN A 84 -10.15 12.17 -15.71
C ASN A 84 -10.46 10.67 -15.78
N ASP A 85 -10.85 10.18 -16.96
CA ASP A 85 -10.95 8.74 -17.22
C ASP A 85 -9.55 8.14 -17.39
N ILE A 86 -8.90 7.87 -16.27
CA ILE A 86 -7.56 7.31 -16.22
C ILE A 86 -7.59 5.81 -15.94
N ASN A 87 -6.57 5.11 -16.41
CA ASN A 87 -6.48 3.67 -16.21
C ASN A 87 -5.94 3.36 -14.82
N VAL A 88 -6.86 3.14 -13.86
CA VAL A 88 -6.55 2.70 -12.49
C VAL A 88 -7.08 1.30 -12.29
N THR A 89 -6.28 0.44 -11.69
CA THR A 89 -6.61 -0.97 -11.45
C THR A 89 -6.45 -1.34 -9.97
N ARG A 90 -6.99 -2.50 -9.61
CA ARG A 90 -6.70 -3.09 -8.30
C ARG A 90 -5.18 -3.27 -8.13
N GLY A 91 -4.65 -2.80 -7.03
CA GLY A 91 -3.22 -2.83 -6.72
C GLY A 91 -2.53 -1.48 -6.87
N ASP A 92 -3.12 -0.56 -7.64
CA ASP A 92 -2.64 0.81 -7.71
C ASP A 92 -2.89 1.55 -6.39
N MET A 93 -2.18 2.65 -6.19
CA MET A 93 -2.32 3.49 -5.01
C MET A 93 -2.56 4.94 -5.42
N ILE A 94 -3.62 5.54 -4.91
CA ILE A 94 -3.90 6.96 -5.07
C ILE A 94 -3.30 7.69 -3.87
N VAL A 95 -2.52 8.73 -4.14
CA VAL A 95 -1.85 9.57 -3.12
C VAL A 95 -2.07 11.05 -3.46
N LYS A 96 -2.01 11.94 -2.47
CA LYS A 96 -1.97 13.37 -2.77
C LYS A 96 -0.72 13.70 -3.55
N SER A 97 -0.82 14.52 -4.60
CA SER A 97 0.32 14.89 -5.45
C SER A 97 1.42 15.63 -4.67
N SER A 98 1.06 16.34 -3.60
CA SER A 98 2.00 16.97 -2.67
C SER A 98 2.71 16.00 -1.72
N GLU A 99 2.30 14.73 -1.66
CA GLU A 99 2.74 13.74 -0.67
C GLU A 99 3.27 12.46 -1.32
N LEU A 100 3.91 12.57 -2.47
CA LEU A 100 4.42 11.42 -3.21
C LEU A 100 5.35 10.55 -2.34
N PRO A 101 5.16 9.23 -2.31
CA PRO A 101 6.10 8.33 -1.68
C PRO A 101 7.34 8.16 -2.55
N LYS A 102 8.43 7.74 -1.93
CA LYS A 102 9.59 7.25 -2.65
C LYS A 102 9.24 5.90 -3.29
N ILE A 103 9.46 5.77 -4.58
CA ILE A 103 9.24 4.52 -5.31
C ILE A 103 10.60 3.83 -5.44
N GLU A 104 10.71 2.66 -4.85
CA GLU A 104 11.96 1.87 -4.84
C GLU A 104 11.69 0.45 -5.30
N LYS A 105 12.65 -0.11 -6.01
CA LYS A 105 12.66 -1.53 -6.40
C LYS A 105 13.62 -2.36 -5.54
N ASP A 106 14.44 -1.70 -4.76
CA ASP A 106 15.44 -2.28 -3.87
C ASP A 106 15.08 -1.87 -2.44
N ILE A 107 14.61 -2.82 -1.64
CA ILE A 107 13.98 -2.56 -0.36
C ILE A 107 14.77 -3.24 0.75
N ASN A 108 15.24 -2.45 1.72
CA ASN A 108 15.71 -2.98 2.99
C ASN A 108 14.54 -3.06 3.97
N THR A 109 14.31 -4.22 4.54
CA THR A 109 13.19 -4.44 5.45
C THR A 109 13.51 -5.47 6.52
N THR A 110 12.81 -5.38 7.64
CA THR A 110 12.82 -6.39 8.69
C THR A 110 11.68 -7.36 8.46
N ILE A 111 11.96 -8.64 8.46
CA ILE A 111 10.95 -9.69 8.33
C ILE A 111 11.04 -10.71 9.46
N CYS A 112 9.91 -11.30 9.81
CA CYS A 112 9.82 -12.51 10.60
C CYS A 112 9.61 -13.70 9.65
N TRP A 113 10.54 -14.66 9.65
CA TRP A 113 10.45 -15.79 8.75
C TRP A 113 9.60 -16.92 9.34
N MET A 114 8.55 -17.34 8.65
CA MET A 114 7.56 -18.29 9.18
C MET A 114 7.57 -19.65 8.44
N ASP A 115 8.37 -19.82 7.38
CA ASP A 115 8.44 -21.07 6.63
C ASP A 115 9.46 -22.03 7.27
N SER A 116 9.19 -23.35 7.21
CA SER A 116 10.11 -24.41 7.64
C SER A 116 11.38 -24.47 6.78
N LYS A 117 11.32 -24.05 5.52
CA LYS A 117 12.49 -23.89 4.65
C LYS A 117 13.17 -22.57 4.97
N LYS A 118 14.49 -22.60 5.10
CA LYS A 118 15.26 -21.39 5.34
C LYS A 118 15.12 -20.36 4.22
N LEU A 119 15.03 -19.09 4.59
CA LEU A 119 15.18 -17.99 3.66
C LEU A 119 16.65 -17.85 3.29
N VAL A 120 16.94 -17.89 2.01
CA VAL A 120 18.31 -17.77 1.48
C VAL A 120 18.39 -16.76 0.35
N PRO A 121 19.54 -16.09 0.15
CA PRO A 121 19.75 -15.23 -1.01
C PRO A 121 19.50 -15.97 -2.31
N GLY A 122 18.95 -15.26 -3.30
CA GLY A 122 18.58 -15.81 -4.60
C GLY A 122 17.18 -16.41 -4.68
N ALA A 123 16.57 -16.76 -3.55
CA ALA A 123 15.21 -17.29 -3.50
C ALA A 123 14.19 -16.23 -3.94
N LYS A 124 13.13 -16.69 -4.62
CA LYS A 124 12.06 -15.83 -5.13
C LYS A 124 10.78 -16.11 -4.36
N TYR A 125 10.11 -15.02 -3.96
CA TYR A 125 8.84 -15.06 -3.24
C TYR A 125 7.89 -14.00 -3.79
N PHE A 126 6.61 -14.18 -3.53
CA PHE A 126 5.66 -13.10 -3.75
C PHE A 126 5.65 -12.16 -2.54
N VAL A 127 5.88 -10.88 -2.79
CA VAL A 127 5.68 -9.83 -1.80
C VAL A 127 4.32 -9.20 -2.07
N GLN A 128 3.51 -9.10 -1.04
CA GLN A 128 2.23 -8.42 -1.09
C GLN A 128 2.26 -7.19 -0.19
N HIS A 129 1.94 -6.04 -0.79
CA HIS A 129 1.75 -4.78 -0.07
C HIS A 129 0.35 -4.26 -0.38
N ASN A 130 -0.50 -4.24 0.63
CA ASN A 130 -1.94 -3.96 0.47
C ASN A 130 -2.57 -4.89 -0.59
N THR A 131 -3.03 -4.31 -1.70
CA THR A 131 -3.68 -5.03 -2.80
C THR A 131 -2.74 -5.40 -3.96
N ASN A 132 -1.51 -4.90 -3.92
CA ASN A 132 -0.49 -5.19 -4.93
C ASN A 132 0.34 -6.42 -4.52
N ARG A 133 0.56 -7.33 -5.48
CA ARG A 133 1.36 -8.55 -5.30
C ARG A 133 2.37 -8.68 -6.43
N VAL A 134 3.64 -8.66 -6.08
CA VAL A 134 4.75 -8.71 -7.05
C VAL A 134 5.71 -9.85 -6.74
N LEU A 135 6.37 -10.37 -7.76
CA LEU A 135 7.46 -11.32 -7.58
C LEU A 135 8.72 -10.58 -7.16
N ALA A 136 9.33 -11.02 -6.09
CA ALA A 136 10.53 -10.45 -5.53
C ALA A 136 11.63 -11.50 -5.36
N LYS A 137 12.87 -11.05 -5.40
CA LYS A 137 14.06 -11.87 -5.13
C LYS A 137 14.71 -11.40 -3.83
N ILE A 138 15.07 -12.32 -2.96
CA ILE A 138 15.93 -12.01 -1.82
C ILE A 138 17.34 -11.76 -2.34
N ASP A 139 17.84 -10.56 -2.17
CA ASP A 139 19.20 -10.19 -2.59
C ASP A 139 20.21 -10.59 -1.52
N SER A 140 19.97 -10.23 -0.27
CA SER A 140 20.80 -10.59 0.87
C SER A 140 20.01 -10.69 2.18
N VAL A 141 20.56 -11.47 3.10
CA VAL A 141 20.20 -11.44 4.52
C VAL A 141 21.36 -10.75 5.22
N LYS A 142 21.10 -9.71 6.01
CA LYS A 142 22.14 -8.91 6.68
C LYS A 142 22.44 -9.43 8.08
N ASN A 143 21.38 -9.63 8.85
CA ASN A 143 21.50 -10.04 10.24
C ASN A 143 20.23 -10.73 10.73
N ILE A 144 20.35 -11.37 11.90
CA ILE A 144 19.22 -11.81 12.75
C ILE A 144 19.13 -10.82 13.91
N ILE A 145 17.92 -10.43 14.27
CA ILE A 145 17.60 -9.63 15.45
C ILE A 145 17.30 -10.60 16.59
N GLU A 146 18.09 -10.50 17.66
CA GLU A 146 17.89 -11.36 18.83
C GLU A 146 16.60 -10.94 19.58
N THR A 147 15.75 -11.91 19.86
CA THR A 147 14.42 -11.66 20.47
C THR A 147 14.51 -11.28 21.95
N ASP A 148 15.65 -11.48 22.60
CA ASP A 148 15.96 -11.05 23.96
C ASP A 148 16.46 -9.59 24.03
N PHE A 149 16.46 -8.88 22.88
CA PHE A 149 16.96 -7.50 22.73
C PHE A 149 18.47 -7.33 23.01
N SER A 150 19.25 -8.39 22.98
CA SER A 150 20.71 -8.33 23.17
C SER A 150 21.44 -7.70 21.98
N GLY A 151 20.77 -7.59 20.82
CA GLY A 151 21.32 -6.97 19.63
C GLY A 151 21.04 -7.72 18.34
N THR A 152 21.98 -7.66 17.41
CA THR A 152 21.92 -8.32 16.11
C THR A 152 23.10 -9.25 15.92
N LYS A 153 22.89 -10.36 15.22
CA LYS A 153 23.90 -11.34 14.84
C LYS A 153 24.01 -11.38 13.32
N GLU A 154 25.21 -11.33 12.79
CA GLU A 154 25.43 -11.53 11.35
C GLU A 154 24.87 -12.89 10.90
N ALA A 155 24.16 -12.87 9.77
CA ALA A 155 23.58 -14.07 9.20
C ALA A 155 23.47 -13.95 7.68
N SER A 156 23.58 -15.08 7.00
CA SER A 156 23.38 -15.19 5.55
C SER A 156 22.05 -15.87 5.18
N GLN A 157 21.25 -16.28 6.16
CA GLN A 157 19.97 -16.97 5.99
C GLN A 157 19.11 -16.78 7.23
N LEU A 158 17.78 -16.96 7.11
CA LEU A 158 16.88 -17.01 8.25
C LEU A 158 16.23 -18.39 8.34
N ALA A 159 16.18 -18.93 9.56
CA ALA A 159 15.40 -20.11 9.89
C ALA A 159 13.99 -19.71 10.36
N ILE A 160 13.12 -20.69 10.54
CA ILE A 160 11.75 -20.47 11.05
C ILE A 160 11.77 -19.73 12.38
N ASN A 161 10.87 -18.76 12.54
CA ASN A 161 10.72 -17.88 13.71
C ASN A 161 11.89 -16.92 13.97
N GLU A 162 12.84 -16.82 13.07
CA GLU A 162 13.87 -15.79 13.16
C GLU A 162 13.39 -14.47 12.56
N ILE A 163 13.78 -13.38 13.20
CA ILE A 163 13.55 -12.00 12.74
C ILE A 163 14.88 -11.48 12.22
N GLY A 164 14.88 -10.88 11.04
CA GLY A 164 16.13 -10.36 10.48
C GLY A 164 15.94 -9.27 9.45
N GLU A 165 17.01 -8.55 9.18
CA GLU A 165 17.07 -7.54 8.12
C GLU A 165 17.47 -8.17 6.81
N VAL A 166 16.67 -7.92 5.79
CA VAL A 166 16.89 -8.46 4.44
C VAL A 166 16.82 -7.35 3.39
N ASN A 167 17.57 -7.53 2.31
CA ASN A 167 17.41 -6.74 1.09
C ASN A 167 16.59 -7.56 0.09
N ILE A 168 15.56 -6.91 -0.48
CA ILE A 168 14.61 -7.50 -1.42
C ILE A 168 14.62 -6.67 -2.69
N LYS A 169 14.75 -7.31 -3.85
CA LYS A 169 14.60 -6.71 -5.19
C LYS A 169 13.27 -7.10 -5.81
N LEU A 170 12.50 -6.09 -6.20
CA LEU A 170 11.20 -6.21 -6.87
C LEU A 170 11.35 -6.25 -8.39
#